data_b7fca9dbd55234cc964355c2d4a25fc2
#
_entry.id   b7fca9dbd55234cc964355c2d4a25fc2
#
_cell.length_a   1.000
_cell.length_b   1.000
_cell.length_c   1.000
_cell.angle_alpha   90.00
_cell.angle_beta   90.00
_cell.angle_gamma   90.00
#
_symmetry.space_group_name_H-M   'P 1'
#
loop_
_entity.id
_entity.type
_entity.pdbx_description
1 polymer ?
#
loop_
_entity_poly.entity_id
_entity_poly.type
_entity_poly.pdbx_seq_one_letter_code
_entity_poly.pdbx_strand_id
1 'polypeptide(L)'
;MGKQVKSQKHTSFSFLSKEKSTAVKTLVFCVSTVFIFLLLCWMLFRLISPQKQRFTVNQAADFYLVNSKSIQSYQLQNDQFQLIKTEDVSIAEDVNFWFPQGRFDNRYLVFSSGNTRGKASTQNIVSLDFQTGDIRKTSTPFYAYSGAGVSDKFFYTGQTTTEDGVLSMFDISGKLITQKTFSESTSFPIQFHGRGNRLYLGLGFHDESRQRPALVFDGYLVELDENDQLKELSRTPLTSEGKIVEMLTSSELIGDNYYSSVAYTRNTETFSKDPDNRILVMNLSSKEKHYITLPEDNPNLLYKTPKEDRLIVKHEADGNDRCALSIVNLSDESSYLINVRKDLPDSTEEIIHIDTSLTNKVLIVTNQHLLLYSLENGQLLTKTKLELKQNDFPIATWFQN
;
A
#
# COMPACT_ATOMS: atom_id res chain seq x y z
N MET A 1 86.16 22.40 -67.67
CA MET A 1 86.04 22.46 -66.21
C MET A 1 84.57 22.61 -65.85
N GLY A 2 83.90 21.51 -65.60
CA GLY A 2 82.51 21.49 -65.27
C GLY A 2 82.30 21.23 -63.76
N LYS A 3 81.56 22.01 -63.12
CA LYS A 3 81.10 21.74 -61.71
C LYS A 3 79.63 21.34 -61.71
N GLN A 4 79.40 20.12 -61.25
CA GLN A 4 78.09 19.59 -61.01
C GLN A 4 77.42 20.31 -59.77
N VAL A 5 76.21 20.77 -59.95
CA VAL A 5 75.33 21.20 -58.84
C VAL A 5 74.41 20.02 -58.56
N LYS A 6 74.61 19.39 -57.41
CA LYS A 6 73.71 18.33 -56.87
C LYS A 6 72.46 18.94 -56.28
N SER A 7 71.38 18.44 -56.80
CA SER A 7 69.98 18.73 -56.30
C SER A 7 69.75 18.27 -54.89
N GLN A 8 69.49 19.19 -53.97
CA GLN A 8 68.91 18.95 -52.63
C GLN A 8 67.44 19.39 -52.62
N LYS A 9 66.56 18.58 -53.19
CA LYS A 9 65.13 18.91 -53.15
C LYS A 9 64.20 17.68 -52.95
N HIS A 10 64.55 16.67 -52.21
CA HIS A 10 63.66 15.53 -52.05
C HIS A 10 63.39 15.04 -50.61
N THR A 11 63.91 15.70 -49.55
CA THR A 11 63.80 15.22 -48.23
C THR A 11 62.68 15.93 -47.40
N SER A 12 62.21 17.11 -47.82
CA SER A 12 61.21 17.86 -47.05
C SER A 12 59.73 17.42 -47.21
N PHE A 13 59.39 16.83 -48.37
CA PHE A 13 57.99 16.41 -48.63
C PHE A 13 57.60 15.10 -47.99
N SER A 14 58.50 14.20 -47.70
CA SER A 14 58.22 12.94 -47.05
C SER A 14 57.98 13.10 -45.51
N PHE A 15 58.63 14.13 -44.93
CA PHE A 15 58.44 14.40 -43.50
C PHE A 15 57.05 15.01 -43.17
N LEU A 16 56.60 15.97 -43.99
CA LEU A 16 55.27 16.61 -43.84
C LEU A 16 54.09 15.65 -44.09
N SER A 17 54.28 14.66 -45.00
CA SER A 17 53.21 13.64 -45.18
C SER A 17 53.14 12.63 -44.06
N LYS A 18 54.24 12.28 -43.40
CA LYS A 18 54.28 11.40 -42.25
C LYS A 18 53.66 12.06 -41.00
N GLU A 19 53.94 13.33 -40.72
CA GLU A 19 53.35 14.07 -39.62
C GLU A 19 51.82 14.25 -39.75
N LYS A 20 51.34 14.59 -40.97
CA LYS A 20 49.90 14.67 -41.25
C LYS A 20 49.20 13.32 -41.05
N SER A 21 49.84 12.21 -41.47
CA SER A 21 49.30 10.86 -41.28
C SER A 21 49.23 10.48 -39.80
N THR A 22 50.22 10.87 -38.99
CA THR A 22 50.24 10.60 -37.54
C THR A 22 49.20 11.44 -36.80
N ALA A 23 49.06 12.73 -37.12
CA ALA A 23 48.06 13.61 -36.53
C ALA A 23 46.62 13.13 -36.82
N VAL A 24 46.34 12.68 -38.04
CA VAL A 24 45.03 12.11 -38.41
C VAL A 24 44.73 10.82 -37.62
N LYS A 25 45.72 9.93 -37.49
CA LYS A 25 45.56 8.69 -36.72
C LYS A 25 45.30 8.97 -35.22
N THR A 26 46.01 9.93 -34.65
CA THR A 26 45.80 10.35 -33.25
C THR A 26 44.42 10.97 -33.06
N LEU A 27 43.96 11.83 -33.98
CA LEU A 27 42.64 12.41 -33.95
C LEU A 27 41.53 11.33 -34.01
N VAL A 28 41.66 10.38 -34.96
CA VAL A 28 40.70 9.26 -35.07
C VAL A 28 40.68 8.41 -33.81
N PHE A 29 41.85 8.11 -33.22
CA PHE A 29 41.94 7.38 -31.98
C PHE A 29 41.27 8.13 -30.82
N CYS A 30 41.51 9.43 -30.64
CA CYS A 30 40.88 10.24 -29.62
C CYS A 30 39.36 10.30 -29.79
N VAL A 31 38.86 10.51 -31.00
CA VAL A 31 37.43 10.54 -31.30
C VAL A 31 36.78 9.19 -31.01
N SER A 32 37.43 8.09 -31.41
CA SER A 32 36.94 6.74 -31.14
C SER A 32 36.88 6.44 -29.65
N THR A 33 37.89 6.84 -28.89
CA THR A 33 37.95 6.66 -27.43
C THR A 33 36.84 7.44 -26.72
N VAL A 34 36.62 8.69 -27.11
CA VAL A 34 35.52 9.52 -26.55
C VAL A 34 34.16 8.89 -26.89
N PHE A 35 33.99 8.41 -28.10
CA PHE A 35 32.74 7.76 -28.53
C PHE A 35 32.48 6.47 -27.75
N ILE A 36 33.48 5.62 -27.53
CA ILE A 36 33.39 4.40 -26.71
C ILE A 36 33.06 4.76 -25.24
N PHE A 37 33.71 5.80 -24.71
CA PHE A 37 33.43 6.25 -23.35
C PHE A 37 31.98 6.75 -23.19
N LEU A 38 31.48 7.55 -24.14
CA LEU A 38 30.08 8.00 -24.14
C LEU A 38 29.10 6.84 -24.28
N LEU A 39 29.42 5.84 -25.10
CA LEU A 39 28.63 4.63 -25.26
C LEU A 39 28.60 3.80 -23.97
N LEU A 40 29.72 3.66 -23.27
CA LEU A 40 29.81 3.01 -21.98
C LEU A 40 29.03 3.78 -20.90
N CYS A 41 29.16 5.09 -20.84
CA CYS A 41 28.39 5.94 -19.94
C CYS A 41 26.88 5.82 -20.23
N TRP A 42 26.47 5.79 -21.50
CA TRP A 42 25.07 5.59 -21.87
C TRP A 42 24.54 4.20 -21.51
N MET A 43 25.36 3.14 -21.72
CA MET A 43 24.99 1.78 -21.26
C MET A 43 24.89 1.70 -19.74
N LEU A 44 25.84 2.27 -19.00
CA LEU A 44 25.81 2.34 -17.55
C LEU A 44 24.59 3.14 -17.07
N PHE A 45 24.30 4.25 -17.70
CA PHE A 45 23.11 5.04 -17.38
C PHE A 45 21.82 4.24 -17.62
N ARG A 46 21.74 3.45 -18.71
CA ARG A 46 20.60 2.55 -18.95
C ARG A 46 20.50 1.39 -17.94
N LEU A 47 21.64 0.85 -17.48
CA LEU A 47 21.67 -0.21 -16.47
C LEU A 47 21.33 0.31 -15.07
N ILE A 48 21.67 1.57 -14.77
CA ILE A 48 21.42 2.19 -13.46
C ILE A 48 20.06 2.90 -13.43
N SER A 49 19.54 3.34 -14.57
CA SER A 49 18.20 3.94 -14.63
C SER A 49 17.17 2.87 -14.30
N PRO A 50 16.34 3.06 -13.26
CA PRO A 50 15.28 2.11 -12.95
C PRO A 50 14.43 1.93 -14.22
N GLN A 51 14.35 0.70 -14.70
CA GLN A 51 13.50 0.39 -15.84
C GLN A 51 12.07 0.74 -15.41
N LYS A 52 11.49 1.74 -16.07
CA LYS A 52 10.06 2.03 -15.91
C LYS A 52 9.32 0.80 -16.38
N GLN A 53 8.75 0.06 -15.43
CA GLN A 53 7.82 -1.00 -15.77
C GLN A 53 6.49 -0.35 -16.16
N ARG A 54 5.83 -0.96 -17.11
CA ARG A 54 4.52 -0.52 -17.58
C ARG A 54 3.62 -1.71 -17.82
N PHE A 55 2.33 -1.50 -17.64
CA PHE A 55 1.27 -2.39 -18.11
C PHE A 55 0.39 -1.66 -19.12
N THR A 56 -0.34 -2.41 -19.90
CA THR A 56 -1.28 -1.85 -20.87
C THR A 56 -2.59 -1.51 -20.18
N VAL A 57 -2.95 -0.24 -20.15
CA VAL A 57 -4.29 0.17 -19.73
C VAL A 57 -5.28 -0.20 -20.84
N ASN A 58 -6.15 -1.14 -20.55
CA ASN A 58 -7.16 -1.63 -21.50
C ASN A 58 -8.46 -0.86 -21.29
N GLN A 59 -8.87 -0.06 -22.26
CA GLN A 59 -10.11 0.73 -22.21
C GLN A 59 -11.39 -0.12 -22.19
N ALA A 60 -11.32 -1.38 -22.60
CA ALA A 60 -12.45 -2.30 -22.54
C ALA A 60 -12.58 -3.03 -21.18
N ALA A 61 -11.63 -2.83 -20.27
CA ALA A 61 -11.68 -3.42 -18.95
C ALA A 61 -12.50 -2.56 -18.00
N ASP A 62 -13.38 -3.18 -17.25
CA ASP A 62 -14.09 -2.54 -16.14
C ASP A 62 -13.30 -2.68 -14.84
N PHE A 63 -12.45 -3.70 -14.76
CA PHE A 63 -11.80 -4.11 -13.54
C PHE A 63 -10.38 -4.66 -13.77
N TYR A 64 -9.47 -4.35 -12.88
CA TYR A 64 -8.13 -4.94 -12.82
C TYR A 64 -7.90 -5.64 -11.49
N LEU A 65 -7.35 -6.84 -11.57
CA LEU A 65 -6.74 -7.52 -10.45
C LEU A 65 -5.22 -7.35 -10.54
N VAL A 66 -4.66 -6.70 -9.54
CA VAL A 66 -3.22 -6.48 -9.40
C VAL A 66 -2.66 -7.61 -8.57
N ASN A 67 -1.79 -8.42 -9.17
CA ASN A 67 -1.09 -9.50 -8.50
C ASN A 67 0.40 -9.15 -8.34
N SER A 68 1.13 -9.96 -7.58
CA SER A 68 2.57 -9.74 -7.32
C SER A 68 3.42 -9.76 -8.58
N LYS A 69 3.04 -10.58 -9.58
CA LYS A 69 3.80 -10.78 -10.82
C LYS A 69 2.99 -10.56 -12.09
N SER A 70 1.71 -10.23 -11.97
CA SER A 70 0.84 -9.98 -13.11
C SER A 70 -0.22 -8.92 -12.83
N ILE A 71 -0.74 -8.34 -13.90
CA ILE A 71 -2.00 -7.57 -13.87
C ILE A 71 -2.98 -8.28 -14.79
N GLN A 72 -4.15 -8.57 -14.26
CA GLN A 72 -5.25 -9.17 -15.01
C GLN A 72 -6.33 -8.13 -15.23
N SER A 73 -6.76 -7.95 -16.47
CA SER A 73 -7.88 -7.08 -16.83
C SER A 73 -9.12 -7.90 -17.11
N TYR A 74 -10.24 -7.45 -16.56
CA TYR A 74 -11.53 -8.13 -16.65
C TYR A 74 -12.60 -7.20 -17.17
N GLN A 75 -13.61 -7.78 -17.83
CA GLN A 75 -14.88 -7.15 -18.09
C GLN A 75 -15.92 -7.69 -17.13
N LEU A 76 -16.78 -6.80 -16.62
CA LEU A 76 -17.87 -7.17 -15.71
C LEU A 76 -19.20 -7.05 -16.46
N GLN A 77 -19.76 -8.17 -16.91
CA GLN A 77 -21.04 -8.21 -17.62
C GLN A 77 -22.06 -9.06 -16.85
N ASN A 78 -23.20 -8.47 -16.51
CA ASN A 78 -24.25 -9.16 -15.75
C ASN A 78 -23.72 -9.84 -14.49
N ASP A 79 -22.88 -9.12 -13.73
CA ASP A 79 -22.20 -9.60 -12.54
C ASP A 79 -21.19 -10.75 -12.76
N GLN A 80 -20.83 -11.08 -14.00
CA GLN A 80 -19.83 -12.10 -14.33
C GLN A 80 -18.50 -11.45 -14.71
N PHE A 81 -17.40 -11.90 -14.08
CA PHE A 81 -16.04 -11.48 -14.45
C PHE A 81 -15.54 -12.32 -15.62
N GLN A 82 -15.21 -11.64 -16.72
CA GLN A 82 -14.60 -12.25 -17.90
C GLN A 82 -13.18 -11.74 -18.04
N LEU A 83 -12.20 -12.66 -17.93
CA LEU A 83 -10.80 -12.32 -18.12
C LEU A 83 -10.54 -11.90 -19.56
N ILE A 84 -10.04 -10.69 -19.79
CA ILE A 84 -9.66 -10.16 -21.10
C ILE A 84 -8.19 -10.44 -21.39
N LYS A 85 -7.32 -10.12 -20.43
CA LYS A 85 -5.86 -10.20 -20.61
C LYS A 85 -5.16 -10.42 -19.28
N THR A 86 -4.09 -11.21 -19.32
CA THR A 86 -3.08 -11.28 -18.26
C THR A 86 -1.77 -10.72 -18.80
N GLU A 87 -1.16 -9.78 -18.09
CA GLU A 87 0.11 -9.15 -18.45
C GLU A 87 1.13 -9.36 -17.35
N ASP A 88 2.31 -9.88 -17.73
CA ASP A 88 3.39 -10.14 -16.79
C ASP A 88 4.09 -8.85 -16.40
N VAL A 89 4.13 -8.57 -15.13
CA VAL A 89 4.80 -7.42 -14.52
C VAL A 89 5.40 -7.87 -13.19
N SER A 90 6.49 -7.28 -12.76
CA SER A 90 7.02 -7.53 -11.42
C SER A 90 6.57 -6.38 -10.52
N ILE A 91 5.58 -6.61 -9.67
CA ILE A 91 5.04 -5.57 -8.79
C ILE A 91 5.64 -5.68 -7.40
N ALA A 92 5.58 -6.85 -6.77
CA ALA A 92 6.08 -7.08 -5.45
C ALA A 92 6.61 -8.50 -5.29
N GLU A 93 7.65 -8.68 -4.46
CA GLU A 93 8.15 -10.01 -4.10
C GLU A 93 7.39 -10.56 -2.89
N ASP A 94 7.00 -9.66 -2.01
CA ASP A 94 6.19 -9.95 -0.81
C ASP A 94 5.32 -8.72 -0.53
N VAL A 95 4.09 -8.94 -0.09
CA VAL A 95 3.17 -7.87 0.29
C VAL A 95 2.66 -8.15 1.68
N ASN A 96 2.73 -7.15 2.52
CA ASN A 96 2.06 -7.21 3.78
C ASN A 96 0.57 -6.92 3.56
N PHE A 97 -0.24 -7.97 3.54
CA PHE A 97 -1.70 -7.89 3.28
C PHE A 97 -2.49 -7.08 4.31
N TRP A 98 -1.85 -6.69 5.39
CA TRP A 98 -2.45 -5.91 6.47
C TRP A 98 -2.54 -4.41 6.17
N PHE A 99 -1.92 -3.94 5.07
CA PHE A 99 -1.87 -2.53 4.79
C PHE A 99 -2.97 -2.09 3.83
N PRO A 100 -3.76 -1.08 4.22
CA PRO A 100 -4.74 -0.51 3.33
C PRO A 100 -4.06 0.09 2.10
N GLN A 101 -4.77 0.00 1.00
CA GLN A 101 -4.36 0.56 -0.26
C GLN A 101 -4.91 1.96 -0.40
N GLY A 102 -4.11 2.86 -0.92
CA GLY A 102 -4.53 4.22 -1.23
C GLY A 102 -4.97 4.34 -2.67
N ARG A 103 -6.12 4.99 -2.88
CA ARG A 103 -6.59 5.41 -4.20
C ARG A 103 -6.56 6.93 -4.26
N PHE A 104 -5.94 7.48 -5.31
CA PHE A 104 -5.84 8.93 -5.54
C PHE A 104 -6.43 9.30 -6.90
N ASP A 105 -7.29 10.31 -6.92
CA ASP A 105 -7.83 10.93 -8.13
C ASP A 105 -8.41 9.95 -9.16
N ASN A 106 -9.00 8.83 -8.75
CA ASN A 106 -9.45 7.77 -9.63
C ASN A 106 -8.41 7.37 -10.71
N ARG A 107 -7.13 7.56 -10.40
CA ARG A 107 -6.03 7.34 -11.32
C ARG A 107 -4.93 6.45 -10.74
N TYR A 108 -4.60 6.65 -9.49
CA TYR A 108 -3.45 6.00 -8.88
C TYR A 108 -3.86 5.00 -7.80
N LEU A 109 -3.22 3.85 -7.81
CA LEU A 109 -3.24 2.90 -6.71
C LEU A 109 -1.86 2.91 -6.05
N VAL A 110 -1.81 3.10 -4.73
CA VAL A 110 -0.57 3.14 -3.95
C VAL A 110 -0.66 2.15 -2.79
N PHE A 111 0.41 1.40 -2.58
CA PHE A 111 0.54 0.48 -1.45
C PHE A 111 2.02 0.31 -1.08
N SER A 112 2.28 -0.21 0.10
CA SER A 112 3.62 -0.60 0.53
C SER A 112 3.89 -2.06 0.21
N SER A 113 5.09 -2.36 -0.26
CA SER A 113 5.57 -3.73 -0.44
C SER A 113 6.93 -3.89 0.22
N GLY A 114 7.20 -5.02 0.82
CA GLY A 114 8.48 -5.26 1.46
C GLY A 114 8.79 -6.74 1.58
N ASN A 115 10.07 -7.07 1.57
CA ASN A 115 10.53 -8.42 1.87
C ASN A 115 10.83 -8.51 3.37
N THR A 116 9.94 -9.15 4.12
CA THR A 116 10.09 -9.34 5.57
C THR A 116 11.03 -10.49 5.94
N ARG A 117 11.49 -11.29 4.97
CA ARG A 117 12.24 -12.54 5.19
C ARG A 117 13.75 -12.44 4.98
N GLY A 118 14.30 -11.28 4.66
CA GLY A 118 15.72 -11.11 4.33
C GLY A 118 16.53 -10.25 5.30
N LYS A 119 17.86 -10.42 5.30
CA LYS A 119 18.81 -9.62 6.11
C LYS A 119 18.87 -8.12 5.74
N ALA A 120 18.23 -7.73 4.66
CA ALA A 120 18.05 -6.35 4.25
C ALA A 120 16.63 -6.26 3.66
N SER A 121 15.65 -6.02 4.51
CA SER A 121 14.29 -5.77 4.05
C SER A 121 14.25 -4.43 3.30
N THR A 122 14.27 -4.47 1.99
CA THR A 122 13.94 -3.31 1.19
C THR A 122 12.43 -3.17 1.16
N GLN A 123 11.94 -2.10 1.75
CA GLN A 123 10.53 -1.74 1.61
C GLN A 123 10.39 -0.69 0.53
N ASN A 124 9.33 -0.82 -0.26
CA ASN A 124 9.03 0.08 -1.35
C ASN A 124 7.62 0.63 -1.20
N ILE A 125 7.47 1.89 -1.57
CA ILE A 125 6.17 2.42 -1.95
C ILE A 125 5.99 2.11 -3.43
N VAL A 126 4.93 1.39 -3.75
CA VAL A 126 4.56 1.05 -5.13
C VAL A 126 3.37 1.89 -5.53
N SER A 127 3.46 2.57 -6.66
CA SER A 127 2.35 3.29 -7.26
C SER A 127 2.11 2.82 -8.70
N LEU A 128 0.85 2.55 -9.01
CA LEU A 128 0.37 2.21 -10.35
C LEU A 128 -0.49 3.34 -10.88
N ASP A 129 -0.18 3.83 -12.06
CA ASP A 129 -0.95 4.85 -12.77
C ASP A 129 -1.88 4.18 -13.79
N PHE A 130 -3.16 4.12 -13.50
CA PHE A 130 -4.17 3.50 -14.38
C PHE A 130 -4.57 4.38 -15.59
N GLN A 131 -3.99 5.56 -15.75
CA GLN A 131 -4.12 6.35 -16.96
C GLN A 131 -2.99 6.07 -17.96
N THR A 132 -1.75 5.91 -17.48
CA THR A 132 -0.56 5.72 -18.34
C THR A 132 -0.02 4.30 -18.32
N GLY A 133 -0.40 3.48 -17.35
CA GLY A 133 0.16 2.15 -17.11
C GLY A 133 1.52 2.16 -16.42
N ASP A 134 2.02 3.31 -15.98
CA ASP A 134 3.32 3.40 -15.31
C ASP A 134 3.29 2.72 -13.94
N ILE A 135 4.29 1.87 -13.67
CA ILE A 135 4.55 1.27 -12.37
C ILE A 135 5.80 1.93 -11.80
N ARG A 136 5.69 2.52 -10.62
CA ARG A 136 6.80 3.15 -9.91
C ARG A 136 7.05 2.42 -8.60
N LYS A 137 8.32 2.18 -8.30
CA LYS A 137 8.77 1.63 -7.02
C LYS A 137 9.78 2.58 -6.43
N THR A 138 9.51 3.08 -5.25
CA THR A 138 10.42 3.96 -4.52
C THR A 138 10.87 3.24 -3.26
N SER A 139 12.16 2.94 -3.16
CA SER A 139 12.74 2.36 -1.96
C SER A 139 12.69 3.35 -0.80
N THR A 140 12.29 2.88 0.36
CA THR A 140 12.28 3.67 1.58
C THR A 140 13.40 3.18 2.51
N PRO A 141 13.97 4.05 3.34
CA PRO A 141 15.01 3.67 4.30
C PRO A 141 14.46 2.83 5.47
N PHE A 142 13.17 2.52 5.47
CA PHE A 142 12.47 1.91 6.59
C PHE A 142 12.08 0.48 6.27
N TYR A 143 12.18 -0.42 7.22
CA TYR A 143 12.03 -1.86 7.02
C TYR A 143 10.91 -2.53 7.83
N ALA A 144 10.09 -1.77 8.52
CA ALA A 144 8.93 -2.32 9.22
C ALA A 144 7.77 -1.32 9.22
N TYR A 145 6.79 -1.52 8.35
CA TYR A 145 5.56 -0.77 8.42
C TYR A 145 4.55 -1.50 9.31
N SER A 146 3.98 -0.78 10.25
CA SER A 146 2.90 -1.27 11.11
C SER A 146 1.53 -0.76 10.70
N GLY A 147 1.48 0.22 9.81
CA GLY A 147 0.25 0.78 9.29
C GLY A 147 0.48 1.59 8.01
N ALA A 148 -0.59 1.78 7.26
CA ALA A 148 -0.61 2.64 6.10
C ALA A 148 -1.98 3.33 5.97
N GLY A 149 -2.07 4.37 5.15
CA GLY A 149 -3.30 5.07 4.86
C GLY A 149 -3.10 6.20 3.87
N VAL A 150 -4.17 6.90 3.56
CA VAL A 150 -4.18 7.94 2.55
C VAL A 150 -4.98 9.15 3.00
N SER A 151 -4.62 10.29 2.44
CA SER A 151 -5.49 11.45 2.34
C SER A 151 -5.75 11.78 0.88
N ASP A 152 -6.41 12.90 0.62
CA ASP A 152 -6.63 13.36 -0.75
C ASP A 152 -5.33 13.67 -1.51
N LYS A 153 -4.21 13.87 -0.80
CA LYS A 153 -2.95 14.36 -1.37
C LYS A 153 -1.75 13.46 -1.13
N PHE A 154 -1.77 12.67 -0.04
CA PHE A 154 -0.58 12.01 0.47
C PHE A 154 -0.85 10.55 0.83
N PHE A 155 0.22 9.76 0.73
CA PHE A 155 0.27 8.41 1.26
C PHE A 155 1.08 8.41 2.56
N TYR A 156 0.62 7.64 3.55
CA TYR A 156 1.23 7.57 4.86
C TYR A 156 1.65 6.17 5.21
N THR A 157 2.76 6.05 5.95
CA THR A 157 3.17 4.79 6.56
C THR A 157 3.57 5.02 8.01
N GLY A 158 3.17 4.11 8.87
CA GLY A 158 3.57 4.07 10.27
C GLY A 158 4.59 2.98 10.52
N GLN A 159 5.57 3.26 11.37
CA GLN A 159 6.59 2.31 11.81
C GLN A 159 6.72 2.35 13.32
N THR A 160 7.01 1.19 13.91
CA THR A 160 7.47 1.11 15.29
C THR A 160 8.96 0.73 15.26
N THR A 161 9.80 1.55 15.86
CA THR A 161 11.17 1.20 16.22
C THR A 161 11.20 0.56 17.61
N THR A 162 12.36 0.26 18.17
CA THR A 162 12.47 -0.27 19.53
C THR A 162 12.03 0.73 20.60
N GLU A 163 12.06 2.02 20.30
CA GLU A 163 11.84 3.10 21.29
C GLU A 163 10.78 4.11 20.81
N ASP A 164 10.61 4.26 19.49
CA ASP A 164 9.78 5.32 18.93
C ASP A 164 8.80 4.81 17.88
N GLY A 165 7.74 5.56 17.70
CA GLY A 165 6.88 5.47 16.54
C GLY A 165 7.18 6.54 15.50
N VAL A 166 7.29 6.17 14.22
CA VAL A 166 7.57 7.12 13.13
C VAL A 166 6.44 7.09 12.10
N LEU A 167 5.82 8.23 11.88
CA LEU A 167 4.86 8.48 10.79
C LEU A 167 5.60 9.15 9.65
N SER A 168 5.51 8.57 8.46
CA SER A 168 6.11 9.12 7.24
C SER A 168 5.02 9.52 6.25
N MET A 169 5.15 10.70 5.65
CA MET A 169 4.26 11.25 4.64
C MET A 169 4.97 11.30 3.29
N PHE A 170 4.34 10.72 2.28
CA PHE A 170 4.86 10.65 0.92
C PHE A 170 3.92 11.29 -0.07
N ASP A 171 4.47 11.91 -1.12
CA ASP A 171 3.68 12.32 -2.28
C ASP A 171 3.33 11.08 -3.16
N ILE A 172 2.49 11.31 -4.16
CA ILE A 172 2.03 10.26 -5.08
C ILE A 172 3.16 9.63 -5.91
N SER A 173 4.31 10.29 -6.03
CA SER A 173 5.49 9.73 -6.69
C SER A 173 6.29 8.78 -5.78
N GLY A 174 5.92 8.69 -4.50
CA GLY A 174 6.63 7.95 -3.47
C GLY A 174 7.77 8.74 -2.83
N LYS A 175 7.88 10.04 -3.10
CA LYS A 175 8.90 10.89 -2.48
C LYS A 175 8.49 11.22 -1.05
N LEU A 176 9.40 10.98 -0.11
CA LEU A 176 9.24 11.38 1.29
C LEU A 176 9.15 12.91 1.39
N ILE A 177 8.08 13.40 1.99
CA ILE A 177 7.82 14.82 2.21
C ILE A 177 8.27 15.23 3.62
N THR A 178 7.79 14.52 4.63
CA THR A 178 8.13 14.79 6.04
C THR A 178 7.94 13.54 6.89
N GLN A 179 8.44 13.60 8.11
CA GLN A 179 8.28 12.57 9.14
C GLN A 179 7.95 13.21 10.47
N LYS A 180 7.15 12.50 11.27
CA LYS A 180 6.89 12.81 12.66
C LYS A 180 7.27 11.63 13.52
N THR A 181 8.06 11.88 14.55
CA THR A 181 8.42 10.89 15.56
C THR A 181 7.54 11.06 16.79
N PHE A 182 7.04 9.96 17.32
CA PHE A 182 6.35 9.88 18.60
C PHE A 182 7.28 9.12 19.56
N SER A 183 7.91 9.85 20.48
CA SER A 183 8.96 9.33 21.38
C SER A 183 8.41 8.62 22.63
N GLU A 184 7.14 8.27 22.63
CA GLU A 184 6.46 7.67 23.77
C GLU A 184 6.10 6.23 23.48
N SER A 185 7.08 5.32 23.40
CA SER A 185 6.87 3.86 23.17
C SER A 185 5.52 3.48 22.58
N THR A 186 5.41 3.43 21.26
CA THR A 186 4.11 3.39 20.63
C THR A 186 3.88 2.12 19.86
N SER A 187 2.67 1.60 19.89
CA SER A 187 2.18 0.75 18.82
C SER A 187 1.44 1.58 17.80
N PHE A 188 1.75 1.38 16.52
CA PHE A 188 1.05 2.08 15.47
C PHE A 188 -0.26 1.43 15.13
N PRO A 189 -1.24 2.26 14.79
CA PRO A 189 -2.46 1.80 14.22
C PRO A 189 -2.22 1.31 12.80
N ILE A 190 -3.14 0.52 12.34
CA ILE A 190 -3.11 -0.07 11.01
C ILE A 190 -3.51 0.95 9.95
N GLN A 191 -4.27 2.00 10.30
CA GLN A 191 -4.86 2.90 9.31
C GLN A 191 -4.77 4.38 9.70
N PHE A 192 -4.67 5.22 8.65
CA PHE A 192 -4.64 6.67 8.72
C PHE A 192 -5.71 7.23 7.79
N HIS A 193 -6.39 8.30 8.22
CA HIS A 193 -7.50 8.88 7.46
C HIS A 193 -7.28 10.37 7.25
N GLY A 194 -7.16 10.76 5.99
CA GLY A 194 -7.11 12.17 5.62
C GLY A 194 -8.49 12.75 5.40
N ARG A 195 -8.70 13.99 5.88
CA ARG A 195 -9.91 14.76 5.59
C ARG A 195 -9.59 16.24 5.53
N GLY A 196 -9.69 16.83 4.35
CA GLY A 196 -9.27 18.20 4.12
C GLY A 196 -7.75 18.35 4.33
N ASN A 197 -7.35 19.14 5.33
CA ASN A 197 -5.94 19.30 5.70
C ASN A 197 -5.61 18.58 7.03
N ARG A 198 -6.43 17.63 7.45
CA ARG A 198 -6.30 16.93 8.70
C ARG A 198 -6.02 15.45 8.45
N LEU A 199 -5.10 14.90 9.21
CA LEU A 199 -4.84 13.48 9.29
C LEU A 199 -5.27 12.97 10.66
N TYR A 200 -6.12 11.95 10.67
CA TYR A 200 -6.60 11.26 11.85
C TYR A 200 -5.98 9.87 11.94
N LEU A 201 -5.43 9.54 13.08
CA LEU A 201 -4.84 8.22 13.32
C LEU A 201 -5.13 7.76 14.75
N GLY A 202 -5.49 6.50 14.91
CA GLY A 202 -5.50 5.84 16.21
C GLY A 202 -4.06 5.49 16.61
N LEU A 203 -3.58 5.86 17.77
CA LEU A 203 -2.27 5.52 18.31
C LEU A 203 -2.41 4.78 19.62
N GLY A 204 -1.63 3.72 19.82
CA GLY A 204 -1.45 3.10 21.11
C GLY A 204 -0.21 3.64 21.80
N PHE A 205 -0.33 4.14 23.01
CA PHE A 205 0.78 4.59 23.83
C PHE A 205 1.01 3.63 24.99
N HIS A 206 2.27 3.30 25.21
CA HIS A 206 2.67 2.55 26.41
C HIS A 206 3.04 3.53 27.51
N ASP A 207 2.23 3.55 28.56
CA ASP A 207 2.54 4.37 29.74
C ASP A 207 3.40 3.56 30.72
N GLU A 208 4.72 3.75 30.67
CA GLU A 208 5.66 3.09 31.56
C GLU A 208 5.40 3.39 33.06
N SER A 209 4.79 4.55 33.39
CA SER A 209 4.47 4.92 34.76
C SER A 209 3.41 4.03 35.40
N ARG A 210 2.61 3.33 34.59
CA ARG A 210 1.50 2.48 35.06
C ARG A 210 1.89 1.04 35.37
N GLN A 211 3.19 0.69 35.28
CA GLN A 211 3.69 -0.69 35.47
C GLN A 211 2.91 -1.75 34.69
N ARG A 212 2.40 -1.37 33.52
CA ARG A 212 1.68 -2.26 32.62
C ARG A 212 2.65 -3.07 31.78
N PRO A 213 2.30 -4.29 31.41
CA PRO A 213 3.12 -5.09 30.51
C PRO A 213 3.28 -4.44 29.14
N ALA A 214 4.40 -4.68 28.50
CA ALA A 214 4.80 -4.11 27.20
C ALA A 214 3.83 -4.34 26.01
N LEU A 215 2.76 -5.11 26.21
CA LEU A 215 1.76 -5.42 25.18
C LEU A 215 0.39 -4.77 25.44
N VAL A 216 0.29 -3.85 26.39
CA VAL A 216 -0.97 -3.15 26.70
C VAL A 216 -0.78 -1.67 26.42
N PHE A 217 -1.54 -1.17 25.47
CA PHE A 217 -1.47 0.21 25.01
C PHE A 217 -2.76 0.95 25.31
N ASP A 218 -2.65 2.19 25.75
CA ASP A 218 -3.80 3.09 25.81
C ASP A 218 -4.03 3.68 24.42
N GLY A 219 -5.23 3.46 23.88
CA GLY A 219 -5.60 3.93 22.54
C GLY A 219 -6.02 5.40 22.54
N TYR A 220 -5.46 6.17 21.62
CA TYR A 220 -5.81 7.58 21.39
C TYR A 220 -6.09 7.85 19.92
N LEU A 221 -7.08 8.69 19.64
CA LEU A 221 -7.19 9.34 18.35
C LEU A 221 -6.33 10.62 18.35
N VAL A 222 -5.38 10.67 17.42
CA VAL A 222 -4.50 11.83 17.22
C VAL A 222 -4.91 12.52 15.94
N GLU A 223 -5.03 13.84 15.99
CA GLU A 223 -5.30 14.72 14.87
C GLU A 223 -4.06 15.54 14.54
N LEU A 224 -3.60 15.47 13.28
CA LEU A 224 -2.41 16.18 12.78
C LEU A 224 -2.79 17.14 11.66
N ASP A 225 -2.01 18.24 11.53
CA ASP A 225 -2.11 19.16 10.40
C ASP A 225 -1.17 18.72 9.27
N GLU A 226 -1.73 18.35 8.11
CA GLU A 226 -0.96 17.94 6.94
C GLU A 226 -0.14 19.07 6.32
N ASN A 227 -0.59 20.32 6.45
CA ASN A 227 0.10 21.48 5.88
C ASN A 227 1.20 22.05 6.79
N ASP A 228 1.16 21.73 8.10
CA ASP A 228 2.15 22.19 9.09
C ASP A 228 3.01 21.02 9.59
N GLN A 229 3.65 20.31 8.66
CA GLN A 229 4.62 19.23 8.92
C GLN A 229 4.12 18.19 9.94
N LEU A 230 2.86 17.79 9.85
CA LEU A 230 2.23 16.83 10.75
C LEU A 230 2.21 17.29 12.22
N LYS A 231 2.05 18.59 12.46
CA LYS A 231 1.90 19.13 13.80
C LYS A 231 0.66 18.54 14.47
N GLU A 232 0.83 18.06 15.69
CA GLU A 232 -0.27 17.54 16.51
C GLU A 232 -1.19 18.67 16.95
N LEU A 233 -2.47 18.53 16.70
CA LEU A 233 -3.52 19.48 17.01
C LEU A 233 -4.32 19.05 18.21
N SER A 234 -4.61 17.78 18.30
CA SER A 234 -5.36 17.20 19.43
C SER A 234 -5.02 15.72 19.62
N ARG A 235 -5.23 15.26 20.86
CA ARG A 235 -5.12 13.85 21.26
C ARG A 235 -6.31 13.52 22.16
N THR A 236 -7.15 12.58 21.75
CA THR A 236 -8.37 12.19 22.45
C THR A 236 -8.29 10.71 22.82
N PRO A 237 -8.47 10.32 24.11
CA PRO A 237 -8.49 8.92 24.48
C PRO A 237 -9.59 8.16 23.74
N LEU A 238 -9.28 6.99 23.17
CA LEU A 238 -10.24 6.06 22.57
C LEU A 238 -10.67 4.99 23.57
N THR A 239 -9.71 4.40 24.27
CA THR A 239 -9.97 3.35 25.26
C THR A 239 -10.16 3.93 26.66
N SER A 240 -10.91 3.21 27.48
CA SER A 240 -11.09 3.57 28.89
C SER A 240 -9.89 3.12 29.74
N GLU A 241 -9.59 3.90 30.77
CA GLU A 241 -8.62 3.49 31.78
C GLU A 241 -9.21 2.38 32.65
N GLY A 242 -8.46 1.28 32.81
CA GLY A 242 -8.96 0.17 33.67
C GLY A 242 -8.11 -1.08 33.62
N LYS A 243 -8.58 -2.12 34.27
CA LYS A 243 -7.98 -3.45 34.27
C LYS A 243 -8.26 -4.20 32.95
N ILE A 244 -9.29 -3.82 32.24
CA ILE A 244 -9.66 -4.38 30.93
C ILE A 244 -9.50 -3.30 29.90
N VAL A 245 -8.67 -3.56 28.91
CA VAL A 245 -8.35 -2.63 27.82
C VAL A 245 -8.81 -3.21 26.49
N GLU A 246 -9.47 -2.37 25.71
CA GLU A 246 -9.91 -2.70 24.37
C GLU A 246 -8.74 -2.65 23.38
N MET A 247 -8.62 -3.69 22.58
CA MET A 247 -7.58 -3.78 21.54
C MET A 247 -8.17 -3.40 20.19
N LEU A 248 -7.88 -2.16 19.79
CA LEU A 248 -8.32 -1.57 18.53
C LEU A 248 -7.39 -2.01 17.42
N THR A 249 -7.93 -2.52 16.30
CA THR A 249 -7.11 -3.05 15.21
C THR A 249 -7.24 -2.29 13.90
N SER A 250 -8.42 -1.79 13.59
CA SER A 250 -8.69 -1.10 12.33
C SER A 250 -9.64 0.05 12.55
N SER A 251 -9.62 1.01 11.66
CA SER A 251 -10.51 2.17 11.75
C SER A 251 -11.03 2.64 10.39
N GLU A 252 -12.11 3.40 10.42
CA GLU A 252 -12.64 4.16 9.28
C GLU A 252 -13.14 5.53 9.73
N LEU A 253 -13.05 6.51 8.84
CA LEU A 253 -13.61 7.84 9.05
C LEU A 253 -14.78 8.04 8.09
N ILE A 254 -15.99 8.21 8.66
CA ILE A 254 -17.24 8.36 7.90
C ILE A 254 -18.00 9.54 8.46
N GLY A 255 -18.28 10.54 7.61
CA GLY A 255 -18.88 11.78 8.11
C GLY A 255 -18.06 12.36 9.28
N ASP A 256 -18.70 12.73 10.36
CA ASP A 256 -18.03 13.26 11.56
C ASP A 256 -17.74 12.18 12.62
N ASN A 257 -17.81 10.91 12.25
CA ASN A 257 -17.57 9.81 13.16
C ASN A 257 -16.32 9.02 12.79
N TYR A 258 -15.54 8.70 13.81
CA TYR A 258 -14.43 7.77 13.76
C TYR A 258 -14.90 6.42 14.29
N TYR A 259 -14.78 5.39 13.47
CA TYR A 259 -15.14 4.00 13.77
C TYR A 259 -13.87 3.21 14.01
N SER A 260 -13.83 2.38 15.04
CA SER A 260 -12.71 1.48 15.29
C SER A 260 -13.18 0.10 15.73
N SER A 261 -12.62 -0.95 15.14
CA SER A 261 -12.91 -2.33 15.52
C SER A 261 -12.29 -2.67 16.87
N VAL A 262 -13.06 -3.28 17.75
CA VAL A 262 -12.59 -3.85 19.03
C VAL A 262 -12.39 -5.35 18.81
N ALA A 263 -11.18 -5.76 18.43
CA ALA A 263 -10.91 -7.15 18.06
C ALA A 263 -11.03 -8.10 19.27
N TYR A 264 -10.60 -7.65 20.41
CA TYR A 264 -10.70 -8.37 21.70
C TYR A 264 -10.45 -7.39 22.85
N THR A 265 -10.83 -7.80 24.04
CA THR A 265 -10.40 -7.12 25.27
C THR A 265 -9.23 -7.89 25.90
N ARG A 266 -8.40 -7.18 26.63
CA ARG A 266 -7.27 -7.77 27.38
C ARG A 266 -7.31 -7.33 28.84
N ASN A 267 -7.19 -8.30 29.72
CA ASN A 267 -7.01 -8.03 31.15
C ASN A 267 -5.54 -7.66 31.40
N THR A 268 -5.29 -6.50 32.02
CA THR A 268 -3.94 -5.96 32.25
C THR A 268 -3.17 -6.69 33.36
N GLU A 269 -3.84 -7.45 34.23
CA GLU A 269 -3.26 -8.20 35.33
C GLU A 269 -2.97 -9.66 34.94
N THR A 270 -3.94 -10.32 34.29
CA THR A 270 -3.86 -11.74 33.94
C THR A 270 -3.41 -12.00 32.52
N PHE A 271 -3.40 -10.98 31.67
CA PHE A 271 -3.11 -11.05 30.25
C PHE A 271 -4.10 -11.89 29.42
N SER A 272 -5.19 -12.35 30.04
CA SER A 272 -6.22 -13.05 29.30
C SER A 272 -6.77 -12.17 28.17
N LYS A 273 -7.07 -12.82 27.06
CA LYS A 273 -7.80 -12.23 25.93
C LYS A 273 -9.21 -12.78 25.97
N ASP A 274 -10.19 -11.89 25.89
CA ASP A 274 -11.57 -12.25 25.72
C ASP A 274 -12.06 -11.72 24.37
N PRO A 275 -12.71 -12.54 23.52
CA PRO A 275 -13.27 -12.09 22.26
C PRO A 275 -14.20 -10.89 22.46
N ASP A 276 -14.24 -9.99 21.49
CA ASP A 276 -15.18 -8.87 21.48
C ASP A 276 -15.90 -8.84 20.12
N ASN A 277 -17.08 -8.26 20.08
CA ASN A 277 -17.88 -8.15 18.87
C ASN A 277 -18.39 -6.72 18.65
N ARG A 278 -17.63 -5.73 19.11
CA ARG A 278 -18.05 -4.34 19.05
C ARG A 278 -17.22 -3.50 18.09
N ILE A 279 -17.85 -2.44 17.60
CA ILE A 279 -17.19 -1.31 16.95
C ILE A 279 -17.36 -0.12 17.88
N LEU A 280 -16.24 0.53 18.24
CA LEU A 280 -16.24 1.81 18.91
C LEU A 280 -16.57 2.90 17.88
N VAL A 281 -17.55 3.73 18.18
CA VAL A 281 -17.88 4.93 17.41
C VAL A 281 -17.60 6.15 18.27
N MET A 282 -16.84 7.11 17.75
CA MET A 282 -16.58 8.39 18.40
C MET A 282 -16.90 9.54 17.48
N ASN A 283 -17.75 10.45 17.89
CA ASN A 283 -17.98 11.69 17.17
C ASN A 283 -16.79 12.64 17.33
N LEU A 284 -16.25 13.14 16.22
CA LEU A 284 -15.05 13.99 16.22
C LEU A 284 -15.25 15.34 16.92
N SER A 285 -16.46 15.89 16.88
CA SER A 285 -16.79 17.21 17.42
C SER A 285 -17.16 17.14 18.90
N SER A 286 -18.15 16.29 19.26
CA SER A 286 -18.63 16.17 20.64
C SER A 286 -17.74 15.30 21.52
N LYS A 287 -16.91 14.44 20.93
CA LYS A 287 -16.09 13.39 21.59
C LYS A 287 -16.93 12.33 22.31
N GLU A 288 -18.25 12.32 22.09
CA GLU A 288 -19.14 11.28 22.60
C GLU A 288 -18.83 9.94 21.92
N LYS A 289 -18.94 8.88 22.72
CA LYS A 289 -18.65 7.51 22.29
C LYS A 289 -19.84 6.60 22.54
N HIS A 290 -20.04 5.65 21.64
CA HIS A 290 -20.93 4.51 21.81
C HIS A 290 -20.38 3.28 21.09
N TYR A 291 -21.08 2.15 21.18
CA TYR A 291 -20.67 0.91 20.56
C TYR A 291 -21.78 0.32 19.71
N ILE A 292 -21.39 -0.16 18.53
CA ILE A 292 -22.24 -1.00 17.67
C ILE A 292 -21.86 -2.45 17.93
N THR A 293 -22.86 -3.29 18.25
CA THR A 293 -22.66 -4.73 18.46
C THR A 293 -22.82 -5.49 17.14
N LEU A 294 -21.90 -6.37 16.85
CA LEU A 294 -21.87 -7.18 15.63
C LEU A 294 -22.40 -8.60 15.90
N PRO A 295 -22.89 -9.30 14.85
CA PRO A 295 -23.35 -10.68 14.97
C PRO A 295 -22.23 -11.71 15.09
N GLU A 296 -20.95 -11.33 14.88
CA GLU A 296 -19.78 -12.20 14.92
C GLU A 296 -18.66 -11.54 15.73
N ASP A 297 -17.86 -12.37 16.42
CA ASP A 297 -16.74 -11.93 17.25
C ASP A 297 -15.50 -11.58 16.43
N ASN A 298 -14.56 -10.88 17.07
CA ASN A 298 -13.24 -10.52 16.57
C ASN A 298 -13.28 -9.69 15.27
N PRO A 299 -13.96 -8.52 15.25
CA PRO A 299 -13.87 -7.59 14.13
C PRO A 299 -12.42 -7.14 13.98
N ASN A 300 -11.86 -7.26 12.77
CA ASN A 300 -10.46 -6.94 12.53
C ASN A 300 -10.28 -5.77 11.56
N LEU A 301 -10.78 -5.88 10.33
CA LEU A 301 -10.62 -4.84 9.32
C LEU A 301 -11.95 -4.19 8.99
N LEU A 302 -11.92 -2.87 8.85
CA LEU A 302 -13.07 -2.04 8.50
C LEU A 302 -12.91 -1.48 7.08
N TYR A 303 -14.02 -1.42 6.34
CA TYR A 303 -14.09 -0.85 5.01
C TYR A 303 -15.41 -0.09 4.86
N LYS A 304 -15.35 1.16 4.39
CA LYS A 304 -16.55 1.93 4.07
C LYS A 304 -17.00 1.74 2.62
N THR A 305 -18.29 1.85 2.39
CA THR A 305 -18.84 1.92 1.04
C THR A 305 -18.63 3.32 0.43
N PRO A 306 -18.66 3.47 -0.91
CA PRO A 306 -18.50 4.78 -1.56
C PRO A 306 -19.57 5.81 -1.17
N LYS A 307 -20.77 5.35 -0.79
CA LYS A 307 -21.86 6.21 -0.31
C LYS A 307 -21.74 6.57 1.16
N GLU A 308 -20.79 5.96 1.87
CA GLU A 308 -20.64 6.10 3.32
C GLU A 308 -21.93 5.75 4.10
N ASP A 309 -22.78 4.88 3.53
CA ASP A 309 -24.03 4.43 4.14
C ASP A 309 -23.87 3.10 4.89
N ARG A 310 -22.78 2.38 4.66
CA ARG A 310 -22.49 1.08 5.26
C ARG A 310 -21.03 0.94 5.63
N LEU A 311 -20.81 0.15 6.69
CA LEU A 311 -19.49 -0.31 7.10
C LEU A 311 -19.42 -1.83 6.93
N ILE A 312 -18.36 -2.31 6.29
CA ILE A 312 -18.06 -3.72 6.10
C ILE A 312 -16.95 -4.10 7.04
N VAL A 313 -17.16 -5.16 7.82
CA VAL A 313 -16.26 -5.60 8.87
C VAL A 313 -15.80 -7.01 8.58
N LYS A 314 -14.49 -7.18 8.35
CA LYS A 314 -13.87 -8.50 8.24
C LYS A 314 -13.56 -9.05 9.64
N HIS A 315 -13.87 -10.32 9.88
CA HIS A 315 -13.61 -11.00 11.15
C HIS A 315 -12.38 -11.91 11.06
N GLU A 316 -11.54 -11.85 12.10
CA GLU A 316 -10.32 -12.65 12.19
C GLU A 316 -10.02 -13.01 13.66
N ALA A 317 -9.71 -14.26 13.93
CA ALA A 317 -9.39 -14.72 15.28
C ALA A 317 -8.00 -15.33 15.33
N ASP A 318 -7.13 -14.78 16.18
CA ASP A 318 -5.77 -15.27 16.44
C ASP A 318 -4.94 -15.47 15.16
N GLY A 319 -5.05 -14.54 14.20
CA GLY A 319 -4.37 -14.60 12.91
C GLY A 319 -5.02 -15.51 11.88
N ASN A 320 -6.20 -16.09 12.18
CA ASN A 320 -6.94 -16.93 11.26
C ASN A 320 -8.14 -16.19 10.68
N ASP A 321 -8.22 -16.14 9.35
CA ASP A 321 -9.36 -15.58 8.63
C ASP A 321 -10.61 -16.44 8.88
N ARG A 322 -11.65 -15.84 9.45
CA ARG A 322 -12.95 -16.50 9.65
C ARG A 322 -13.75 -16.61 8.36
N CYS A 323 -13.35 -15.93 7.30
CA CYS A 323 -14.10 -15.79 6.07
C CYS A 323 -15.56 -15.36 6.35
N ALA A 324 -15.70 -14.36 7.19
CA ALA A 324 -16.98 -13.80 7.61
C ALA A 324 -16.93 -12.27 7.54
N LEU A 325 -18.01 -11.66 7.05
CA LEU A 325 -18.16 -10.22 6.98
C LEU A 325 -19.44 -9.80 7.68
N SER A 326 -19.36 -8.88 8.65
CA SER A 326 -20.53 -8.15 9.12
C SER A 326 -20.76 -6.91 8.26
N ILE A 327 -21.98 -6.69 7.83
CA ILE A 327 -22.42 -5.50 7.11
C ILE A 327 -23.25 -4.67 8.06
N VAL A 328 -22.78 -3.47 8.38
CA VAL A 328 -23.47 -2.53 9.28
C VAL A 328 -24.12 -1.43 8.46
N ASN A 329 -25.39 -1.21 8.63
CA ASN A 329 -26.11 -0.06 8.08
C ASN A 329 -25.93 1.13 9.05
N LEU A 330 -25.32 2.22 8.59
CA LEU A 330 -24.97 3.35 9.45
C LEU A 330 -26.14 4.26 9.79
N SER A 331 -27.31 4.09 9.14
CA SER A 331 -28.48 4.92 9.44
C SER A 331 -29.23 4.48 10.70
N ASP A 332 -29.22 3.17 11.02
CA ASP A 332 -29.94 2.55 12.12
C ASP A 332 -29.07 1.59 12.96
N GLU A 333 -27.79 1.48 12.60
CA GLU A 333 -26.79 0.60 13.24
C GLU A 333 -27.16 -0.90 13.21
N SER A 334 -28.13 -1.28 12.41
CA SER A 334 -28.48 -2.68 12.20
C SER A 334 -27.35 -3.39 11.44
N SER A 335 -27.13 -4.69 11.72
CA SER A 335 -26.10 -5.46 11.07
C SER A 335 -26.55 -6.88 10.73
N TYR A 336 -25.94 -7.46 9.70
CA TYR A 336 -26.11 -8.85 9.31
C TYR A 336 -24.79 -9.48 8.88
N LEU A 337 -24.73 -10.81 8.88
CA LEU A 337 -23.53 -11.59 8.60
C LEU A 337 -23.57 -12.17 7.18
N ILE A 338 -22.48 -11.98 6.43
CA ILE A 338 -22.16 -12.76 5.24
C ILE A 338 -21.13 -13.82 5.62
N ASN A 339 -21.56 -15.08 5.65
CA ASN A 339 -20.65 -16.20 5.85
C ASN A 339 -20.03 -16.60 4.50
N VAL A 340 -18.84 -16.08 4.21
CA VAL A 340 -18.11 -16.34 2.97
C VAL A 340 -17.61 -17.78 2.91
N ARG A 341 -17.28 -18.37 4.09
CA ARG A 341 -16.76 -19.74 4.20
C ARG A 341 -17.66 -20.78 3.51
N LYS A 342 -18.98 -20.63 3.59
CA LYS A 342 -19.94 -21.54 2.95
C LYS A 342 -19.82 -21.62 1.42
N ASP A 343 -19.30 -20.54 0.81
CA ASP A 343 -19.18 -20.42 -0.64
C ASP A 343 -17.78 -20.77 -1.14
N LEU A 344 -16.83 -21.05 -0.22
CA LEU A 344 -15.47 -21.48 -0.53
C LEU A 344 -15.35 -23.00 -0.57
N PRO A 345 -14.78 -23.58 -1.65
CA PRO A 345 -14.65 -25.04 -1.78
C PRO A 345 -13.53 -25.61 -0.90
N ASP A 346 -12.52 -24.80 -0.58
CA ASP A 346 -11.33 -25.18 0.16
C ASP A 346 -11.31 -24.51 1.53
N SER A 347 -11.11 -25.29 2.60
CA SER A 347 -11.02 -24.79 3.96
C SER A 347 -9.76 -23.92 4.22
N THR A 348 -8.75 -24.05 3.36
CA THR A 348 -7.52 -23.27 3.42
C THR A 348 -7.60 -21.96 2.63
N GLU A 349 -8.71 -21.71 1.96
CA GLU A 349 -8.92 -20.48 1.21
C GLU A 349 -9.23 -19.31 2.14
N GLU A 350 -8.50 -18.19 1.96
CA GLU A 350 -8.56 -17.01 2.81
C GLU A 350 -8.91 -15.75 2.02
N ILE A 351 -9.55 -14.79 2.67
CA ILE A 351 -9.84 -13.48 2.09
C ILE A 351 -8.55 -12.64 2.10
N ILE A 352 -8.04 -12.36 0.91
CA ILE A 352 -6.83 -11.56 0.71
C ILE A 352 -7.17 -10.06 0.65
N HIS A 353 -8.24 -9.70 -0.06
CA HIS A 353 -8.63 -8.31 -0.27
C HIS A 353 -10.15 -8.15 -0.37
N ILE A 354 -10.64 -7.01 0.08
CA ILE A 354 -12.04 -6.60 -0.03
C ILE A 354 -12.10 -5.29 -0.77
N ASP A 355 -12.88 -5.23 -1.84
CA ASP A 355 -13.11 -4.02 -2.61
C ASP A 355 -14.58 -3.58 -2.49
N THR A 356 -14.75 -2.36 -2.03
CA THR A 356 -16.06 -1.72 -1.81
C THR A 356 -16.42 -0.69 -2.88
N SER A 357 -15.66 -0.57 -3.96
CA SER A 357 -15.84 0.47 -4.98
C SER A 357 -17.17 0.38 -5.72
N LEU A 358 -17.80 -0.79 -5.75
CA LEU A 358 -19.09 -1.01 -6.42
C LEU A 358 -20.25 -0.57 -5.54
N THR A 359 -21.21 0.14 -6.15
CA THR A 359 -22.44 0.51 -5.46
C THR A 359 -23.26 -0.73 -5.13
N ASN A 360 -23.69 -0.87 -3.87
CA ASN A 360 -24.52 -1.98 -3.35
C ASN A 360 -23.91 -3.39 -3.52
N LYS A 361 -22.62 -3.50 -3.80
CA LYS A 361 -21.91 -4.77 -3.94
C LYS A 361 -20.57 -4.72 -3.24
N VAL A 362 -20.06 -5.87 -2.83
CA VAL A 362 -18.71 -6.04 -2.32
C VAL A 362 -18.02 -7.13 -3.10
N LEU A 363 -16.81 -6.84 -3.58
CA LEU A 363 -15.94 -7.82 -4.19
C LEU A 363 -14.99 -8.36 -3.14
N ILE A 364 -14.98 -9.66 -2.98
CA ILE A 364 -14.03 -10.38 -2.13
C ILE A 364 -13.05 -11.10 -3.03
N VAL A 365 -11.78 -10.84 -2.82
CA VAL A 365 -10.68 -11.54 -3.49
C VAL A 365 -10.06 -12.52 -2.50
N THR A 366 -10.07 -13.77 -2.84
CA THR A 366 -9.36 -14.81 -2.09
C THR A 366 -8.06 -15.18 -2.82
N ASN A 367 -7.29 -16.10 -2.25
CA ASN A 367 -6.13 -16.66 -2.94
C ASN A 367 -6.50 -17.51 -4.18
N GLN A 368 -7.79 -17.82 -4.40
CA GLN A 368 -8.24 -18.68 -5.52
C GLN A 368 -9.44 -18.14 -6.31
N HIS A 369 -10.24 -17.24 -5.74
CA HIS A 369 -11.49 -16.79 -6.36
C HIS A 369 -11.72 -15.29 -6.24
N LEU A 370 -12.53 -14.77 -7.19
CA LEU A 370 -13.28 -13.53 -7.08
C LEU A 370 -14.72 -13.88 -6.69
N LEU A 371 -15.22 -13.29 -5.62
CA LEU A 371 -16.59 -13.50 -5.13
C LEU A 371 -17.28 -12.14 -5.06
N LEU A 372 -18.40 -11.99 -5.75
CA LEU A 372 -19.19 -10.76 -5.73
C LEU A 372 -20.46 -11.00 -4.93
N TYR A 373 -20.68 -10.22 -3.89
CA TYR A 373 -21.88 -10.30 -3.06
C TYR A 373 -22.73 -9.03 -3.18
N SER A 374 -24.03 -9.21 -3.09
CA SER A 374 -24.97 -8.10 -2.90
C SER A 374 -24.92 -7.60 -1.46
N LEU A 375 -24.81 -6.29 -1.27
CA LEU A 375 -24.92 -5.65 0.05
C LEU A 375 -26.39 -5.41 0.46
N GLU A 376 -27.37 -5.75 -0.34
CA GLU A 376 -28.78 -5.62 0.01
C GLU A 376 -29.30 -6.82 0.83
N ASN A 377 -28.79 -8.00 0.49
CA ASN A 377 -29.29 -9.26 1.06
C ASN A 377 -28.21 -10.29 1.40
N GLY A 378 -26.93 -9.94 1.19
CA GLY A 378 -25.79 -10.84 1.46
C GLY A 378 -25.69 -12.06 0.54
N GLN A 379 -26.37 -12.05 -0.60
CA GLN A 379 -26.33 -13.18 -1.54
C GLN A 379 -25.09 -13.12 -2.42
N LEU A 380 -24.49 -14.28 -2.67
CA LEU A 380 -23.43 -14.44 -3.67
C LEU A 380 -24.04 -14.27 -5.07
N LEU A 381 -23.56 -13.27 -5.82
CA LEU A 381 -23.98 -12.99 -7.18
C LEU A 381 -23.17 -13.79 -8.20
N THR A 382 -21.85 -13.85 -7.99
CA THR A 382 -20.94 -14.63 -8.83
C THR A 382 -19.72 -15.11 -8.08
N LYS A 383 -19.15 -16.20 -8.59
CA LYS A 383 -17.87 -16.75 -8.15
C LYS A 383 -17.04 -17.11 -9.39
N THR A 384 -15.89 -16.49 -9.53
CA THR A 384 -14.96 -16.70 -10.65
C THR A 384 -13.64 -17.22 -10.12
N LYS A 385 -13.17 -18.34 -10.66
CA LYS A 385 -11.87 -18.90 -10.30
C LYS A 385 -10.75 -18.04 -10.87
N LEU A 386 -9.73 -17.75 -10.08
CA LEU A 386 -8.54 -17.03 -10.51
C LEU A 386 -7.60 -17.93 -11.30
N GLU A 387 -7.08 -17.43 -12.40
CA GLU A 387 -6.03 -18.07 -13.19
C GLU A 387 -4.67 -17.45 -12.82
N LEU A 388 -4.11 -17.86 -11.69
CA LEU A 388 -2.83 -17.35 -11.20
C LEU A 388 -1.68 -18.26 -11.63
N LYS A 389 -0.55 -17.65 -11.98
CA LYS A 389 0.71 -18.37 -12.22
C LYS A 389 1.31 -18.84 -10.88
N GLN A 390 2.23 -19.77 -10.98
CA GLN A 390 2.93 -20.26 -9.78
C GLN A 390 3.64 -19.12 -9.05
N ASN A 391 3.42 -18.99 -7.75
CA ASN A 391 3.93 -17.94 -6.88
C ASN A 391 3.50 -16.53 -7.30
N ASP A 392 2.36 -16.40 -7.95
CA ASP A 392 1.67 -15.14 -8.12
C ASP A 392 0.50 -15.09 -7.15
N PHE A 393 0.25 -13.93 -6.53
CA PHE A 393 -0.81 -13.77 -5.54
C PHE A 393 -1.48 -12.42 -5.66
N PRO A 394 -2.80 -12.33 -5.39
CA PRO A 394 -3.54 -11.09 -5.42
C PRO A 394 -3.00 -10.08 -4.40
N ILE A 395 -2.95 -8.81 -4.78
CA ILE A 395 -2.54 -7.71 -3.91
C ILE A 395 -3.67 -6.70 -3.76
N ALA A 396 -4.24 -6.28 -4.89
CA ALA A 396 -5.13 -5.14 -4.97
C ALA A 396 -6.11 -5.28 -6.12
N THR A 397 -7.11 -4.45 -6.09
CA THR A 397 -8.12 -4.33 -7.13
C THR A 397 -8.23 -2.88 -7.60
N TRP A 398 -8.67 -2.70 -8.83
CA TRP A 398 -8.96 -1.40 -9.41
C TRP A 398 -10.16 -1.48 -10.34
N PHE A 399 -11.24 -0.77 -10.02
CA PHE A 399 -12.35 -0.55 -10.94
C PHE A 399 -12.09 0.72 -11.75
N GLN A 400 -12.28 0.65 -13.07
CA GLN A 400 -12.33 1.83 -13.93
C GLN A 400 -13.72 2.46 -13.80
N ASN A 401 -13.76 3.72 -13.40
CA ASN A 401 -15.00 4.50 -13.32
C ASN A 401 -15.26 5.21 -14.63
#